data_65aa1a059c9684f9ed2e348fad83529b
#
_entry.id   65aa1a059c9684f9ed2e348fad83529b
#
_cell.length_a   1.000
_cell.length_b   1.000
_cell.length_c   1.000
_cell.angle_alpha   90.00
_cell.angle_beta   90.00
_cell.angle_gamma   90.00
#
_symmetry.space_group_name_H-M   'P 1'
#
loop_
_entity.id
_entity.type
_entity.pdbx_description
1 polymer ?
#
loop_
_entity_poly.entity_id
_entity_poly.type
_entity_poly.pdbx_seq_one_letter_code
_entity_poly.pdbx_strand_id
1 'polypeptide(L)'
;KICVIAKEKYNLDWFPVEYEILNYREMIGAMAYTGLPTHYRHWSFGKSFERTITRYNLGMEGLPYEMIINSNPSIAYLMMENPMSTHLLTMAHCIGHSDFFKNNRMFKHTDPDNIISRFKAAGKRVQSYIEDPNIGIDKVEKILDACHAIQYQIPRTPGITRLTEHEAKLDLHKKTRGKIDISAGLVQKDYNLLGFIRNNARNMEDWQKDLMEMVER
;
A
#
# COMPACT_ATOMS: atom_id res chain seq x y z
N LYS A 1 -14.31 -7.97 26.86
CA LYS A 1 -13.25 -7.97 27.89
C LYS A 1 -11.95 -7.40 27.35
N ILE A 2 -11.43 -7.87 26.18
CA ILE A 2 -10.16 -7.38 25.59
C ILE A 2 -10.19 -5.85 25.42
N CYS A 3 -11.22 -5.31 24.76
CA CYS A 3 -11.36 -3.86 24.53
C CYS A 3 -11.42 -3.04 25.85
N VAL A 4 -12.07 -3.58 26.87
CA VAL A 4 -12.12 -2.93 28.20
C VAL A 4 -10.72 -2.85 28.81
N ILE A 5 -9.99 -3.95 28.80
CA ILE A 5 -8.60 -4.00 29.29
C ILE A 5 -7.69 -3.07 28.48
N ALA A 6 -7.80 -3.09 27.16
CA ALA A 6 -7.02 -2.23 26.28
C ALA A 6 -7.24 -0.73 26.59
N LYS A 7 -8.49 -0.33 26.80
CA LYS A 7 -8.85 1.06 27.09
C LYS A 7 -8.52 1.46 28.54
N GLU A 8 -8.96 0.68 29.52
CA GLU A 8 -8.88 1.09 30.96
C GLU A 8 -7.48 0.89 31.53
N LYS A 9 -6.79 -0.20 31.13
CA LYS A 9 -5.48 -0.53 31.70
C LYS A 9 -4.32 0.02 30.89
N TYR A 10 -4.45 0.05 29.54
CA TYR A 10 -3.36 0.44 28.65
C TYR A 10 -3.61 1.76 27.92
N ASN A 11 -4.79 2.39 28.11
CA ASN A 11 -5.16 3.67 27.50
C ASN A 11 -4.99 3.71 25.98
N LEU A 12 -5.27 2.57 25.30
CA LEU A 12 -5.22 2.51 23.84
C LEU A 12 -6.42 3.23 23.22
N ASP A 13 -6.19 3.88 22.08
CA ASP A 13 -7.20 4.61 21.30
C ASP A 13 -7.13 4.16 19.83
N TRP A 14 -7.97 3.23 19.42
CA TRP A 14 -7.92 2.58 18.13
C TRP A 14 -9.18 2.85 17.27
N PHE A 15 -9.07 2.60 15.95
CA PHE A 15 -10.25 2.51 15.09
C PHE A 15 -11.05 1.25 15.44
N PRO A 16 -12.39 1.23 15.26
CA PRO A 16 -13.16 -0.01 15.35
C PRO A 16 -12.50 -1.10 14.49
N VAL A 17 -12.47 -2.34 14.97
CA VAL A 17 -11.87 -3.46 14.23
C VAL A 17 -12.97 -4.44 13.85
N GLU A 18 -13.10 -4.69 12.55
CA GLU A 18 -13.96 -5.73 11.98
C GLU A 18 -13.11 -6.97 11.70
N TYR A 19 -13.59 -8.13 12.15
CA TYR A 19 -12.87 -9.39 12.03
C TYR A 19 -13.55 -10.28 11.01
N GLU A 20 -12.77 -10.76 10.02
CA GLU A 20 -13.19 -11.74 9.04
C GLU A 20 -12.34 -13.02 9.19
N ILE A 21 -12.99 -14.19 9.15
CA ILE A 21 -12.28 -15.47 9.23
C ILE A 21 -12.09 -16.01 7.83
N LEU A 22 -10.85 -16.23 7.43
CA LEU A 22 -10.44 -16.71 6.12
C LEU A 22 -9.81 -18.11 6.22
N ASN A 23 -10.13 -18.98 5.27
CA ASN A 23 -9.35 -20.19 5.08
C ASN A 23 -7.98 -19.89 4.47
N TYR A 24 -7.07 -20.88 4.43
CA TYR A 24 -5.70 -20.69 3.95
C TYR A 24 -5.61 -20.15 2.51
N ARG A 25 -6.52 -20.55 1.60
CA ARG A 25 -6.53 -20.06 0.21
C ARG A 25 -6.98 -18.60 0.12
N GLU A 26 -8.00 -18.25 0.87
CA GLU A 26 -8.48 -16.87 0.97
C GLU A 26 -7.43 -15.96 1.60
N MET A 27 -6.72 -16.44 2.63
CA MET A 27 -5.62 -15.71 3.24
C MET A 27 -4.47 -15.46 2.24
N ILE A 28 -4.06 -16.48 1.47
CA ILE A 28 -3.06 -16.31 0.41
C ILE A 28 -3.55 -15.33 -0.68
N GLY A 29 -4.84 -15.37 -1.02
CA GLY A 29 -5.47 -14.41 -1.93
C GLY A 29 -5.38 -12.99 -1.39
N ALA A 30 -5.74 -12.79 -0.12
CA ALA A 30 -5.62 -11.49 0.54
C ALA A 30 -4.16 -11.00 0.57
N MET A 31 -3.20 -11.88 0.86
CA MET A 31 -1.76 -11.56 0.83
C MET A 31 -1.29 -11.10 -0.55
N ALA A 32 -1.77 -11.72 -1.63
CA ALA A 32 -1.40 -11.36 -3.00
C ALA A 32 -1.79 -9.90 -3.36
N TYR A 33 -2.85 -9.39 -2.73
CA TYR A 33 -3.33 -8.00 -2.87
C TYR A 33 -2.99 -7.12 -1.66
N THR A 34 -2.09 -7.55 -0.78
CA THR A 34 -1.74 -6.84 0.45
C THR A 34 -2.94 -6.54 1.36
N GLY A 35 -3.97 -7.39 1.30
CA GLY A 35 -5.20 -7.28 2.08
C GLY A 35 -6.22 -6.25 1.59
N LEU A 36 -5.84 -5.36 0.68
CA LEU A 36 -6.73 -4.32 0.16
C LEU A 36 -7.61 -4.82 -0.98
N PRO A 37 -8.79 -4.23 -1.20
CA PRO A 37 -9.57 -4.49 -2.40
C PRO A 37 -8.76 -4.17 -3.65
N THR A 38 -8.83 -5.06 -4.64
CA THR A 38 -8.13 -4.85 -5.91
C THR A 38 -8.63 -3.59 -6.61
N HIS A 39 -7.72 -2.67 -6.91
CA HIS A 39 -8.02 -1.47 -7.70
C HIS A 39 -7.74 -1.68 -9.18
N TYR A 40 -6.95 -2.68 -9.55
CA TYR A 40 -6.77 -3.14 -10.94
C TYR A 40 -6.39 -4.61 -10.98
N ARG A 41 -6.62 -5.25 -12.13
CA ARG A 41 -6.18 -6.62 -12.40
C ARG A 41 -4.82 -6.58 -13.06
N HIS A 42 -3.90 -7.41 -12.56
CA HIS A 42 -2.57 -7.55 -13.14
C HIS A 42 -2.06 -8.98 -12.93
N TRP A 43 -1.40 -9.54 -13.90
CA TRP A 43 -0.89 -10.92 -13.86
C TRP A 43 0.08 -11.18 -12.69
N SER A 44 0.80 -10.15 -12.23
CA SER A 44 1.74 -10.28 -11.12
C SER A 44 1.09 -10.72 -9.80
N PHE A 45 -0.17 -10.36 -9.57
CA PHE A 45 -0.91 -10.78 -8.37
C PHE A 45 -1.21 -12.28 -8.42
N GLY A 46 -1.67 -12.80 -9.57
CA GLY A 46 -1.85 -14.23 -9.77
C GLY A 46 -0.56 -15.01 -9.62
N LYS A 47 0.54 -14.49 -10.15
CA LYS A 47 1.88 -15.09 -9.99
C LYS A 47 2.36 -15.08 -8.55
N SER A 48 2.05 -14.04 -7.79
CA SER A 48 2.34 -13.97 -6.36
C SER A 48 1.53 -15.03 -5.59
N PHE A 49 0.24 -15.17 -5.91
CA PHE A 49 -0.62 -16.20 -5.33
C PHE A 49 -0.07 -17.61 -5.59
N GLU A 50 0.22 -17.94 -6.85
CA GLU A 50 0.76 -19.26 -7.25
C GLU A 50 2.10 -19.57 -6.56
N ARG A 51 2.97 -18.59 -6.46
CA ARG A 51 4.24 -18.76 -5.74
C ARG A 51 4.02 -19.08 -4.26
N THR A 52 3.15 -18.32 -3.59
CA THR A 52 2.90 -18.49 -2.16
C THR A 52 2.21 -19.81 -1.86
N ILE A 53 1.18 -20.19 -2.63
CA ILE A 53 0.47 -21.46 -2.43
C ILE A 53 1.38 -22.68 -2.70
N THR A 54 2.25 -22.59 -3.69
CA THR A 54 3.23 -23.63 -3.97
C THR A 54 4.21 -23.80 -2.81
N ARG A 55 4.77 -22.71 -2.29
CA ARG A 55 5.70 -22.75 -1.14
C ARG A 55 5.03 -23.24 0.13
N TYR A 56 3.78 -22.84 0.36
CA TYR A 56 2.97 -23.33 1.47
C TYR A 56 2.74 -24.85 1.38
N ASN A 57 2.32 -25.34 0.23
CA ASN A 57 2.07 -26.78 0.01
C ASN A 57 3.35 -27.64 0.14
N LEU A 58 4.51 -27.07 -0.16
CA LEU A 58 5.81 -27.70 0.03
C LEU A 58 6.34 -27.60 1.48
N GLY A 59 5.61 -26.95 2.38
CA GLY A 59 6.03 -26.71 3.76
C GLY A 59 7.22 -25.75 3.91
N MET A 60 7.52 -24.98 2.86
CA MET A 60 8.63 -24.01 2.84
C MET A 60 8.26 -22.66 3.45
N GLU A 61 6.98 -22.37 3.57
CA GLU A 61 6.46 -21.08 4.06
C GLU A 61 5.21 -21.33 4.90
N GLY A 62 5.15 -20.68 6.07
CA GLY A 62 3.94 -20.63 6.89
C GLY A 62 3.03 -19.49 6.47
N LEU A 63 1.79 -19.50 6.97
CA LEU A 63 0.86 -18.39 6.80
C LEU A 63 0.77 -17.56 8.08
N PRO A 64 0.48 -16.27 7.97
CA PRO A 64 0.27 -15.42 9.13
C PRO A 64 -1.00 -15.84 9.90
N TYR A 65 -1.01 -15.63 11.21
CA TYR A 65 -2.20 -15.86 12.04
C TYR A 65 -3.31 -14.84 11.76
N GLU A 66 -2.91 -13.64 11.35
CA GLU A 66 -3.79 -12.54 10.98
C GLU A 66 -3.13 -11.64 9.93
N MET A 67 -3.98 -10.85 9.29
CA MET A 67 -3.58 -9.71 8.48
C MET A 67 -4.53 -8.56 8.79
N ILE A 68 -4.01 -7.38 9.14
CA ILE A 68 -4.85 -6.22 9.43
C ILE A 68 -4.55 -5.07 8.46
N ILE A 69 -5.62 -4.41 8.03
CA ILE A 69 -5.58 -3.29 7.09
C ILE A 69 -5.77 -1.98 7.85
N ASN A 70 -4.93 -1.00 7.54
CA ASN A 70 -5.08 0.37 8.00
C ASN A 70 -6.25 1.06 7.30
N SER A 71 -7.44 0.87 7.85
CA SER A 71 -8.70 1.50 7.43
C SER A 71 -9.54 1.86 8.65
N ASN A 72 -10.58 2.63 8.45
CA ASN A 72 -11.56 2.95 9.50
C ASN A 72 -12.98 2.55 9.02
N PRO A 73 -13.59 1.48 9.58
CA PRO A 73 -13.01 0.55 10.56
C PRO A 73 -11.79 -0.23 10.03
N SER A 74 -10.86 -0.62 10.91
CA SER A 74 -9.76 -1.52 10.55
C SER A 74 -10.32 -2.91 10.22
N ILE A 75 -9.91 -3.52 9.12
CA ILE A 75 -10.32 -4.87 8.74
C ILE A 75 -9.21 -5.83 9.11
N ALA A 76 -9.52 -6.84 9.93
CA ALA A 76 -8.57 -7.86 10.36
C ALA A 76 -9.02 -9.23 9.87
N TYR A 77 -8.22 -9.84 8.99
CA TYR A 77 -8.41 -11.21 8.54
C TYR A 77 -7.73 -12.16 9.52
N LEU A 78 -8.47 -13.14 10.00
CA LEU A 78 -7.98 -14.17 10.92
C LEU A 78 -7.98 -15.52 10.21
N MET A 79 -6.90 -16.29 10.42
CA MET A 79 -6.78 -17.63 9.85
C MET A 79 -7.77 -18.59 10.52
N MET A 80 -8.60 -19.29 9.72
CA MET A 80 -9.62 -20.23 10.23
C MET A 80 -9.02 -21.36 11.07
N GLU A 81 -7.81 -21.80 10.71
CA GLU A 81 -7.10 -22.88 11.37
C GLU A 81 -6.50 -22.50 12.73
N ASN A 82 -6.61 -21.25 13.14
CA ASN A 82 -6.16 -20.81 14.45
C ASN A 82 -7.02 -21.46 15.58
N PRO A 83 -6.41 -22.04 16.62
CA PRO A 83 -7.16 -22.44 17.80
C PRO A 83 -7.74 -21.21 18.53
N MET A 84 -8.77 -21.42 19.31
CA MET A 84 -9.48 -20.33 20.02
C MET A 84 -8.56 -19.43 20.85
N SER A 85 -7.56 -20.01 21.50
CA SER A 85 -6.56 -19.24 22.26
C SER A 85 -5.76 -18.29 21.39
N THR A 86 -5.36 -18.73 20.18
CA THR A 86 -4.67 -17.90 19.21
C THR A 86 -5.59 -16.82 18.66
N HIS A 87 -6.86 -17.12 18.36
CA HIS A 87 -7.83 -16.08 17.98
C HIS A 87 -7.95 -14.96 19.02
N LEU A 88 -8.01 -15.30 20.30
CA LEU A 88 -8.07 -14.28 21.36
C LEU A 88 -6.81 -13.42 21.43
N LEU A 89 -5.63 -14.03 21.25
CA LEU A 89 -4.36 -13.29 21.24
C LEU A 89 -4.24 -12.40 20.00
N THR A 90 -4.57 -12.92 18.83
CA THR A 90 -4.50 -12.16 17.56
C THR A 90 -5.51 -11.03 17.53
N MET A 91 -6.72 -11.21 18.07
CA MET A 91 -7.69 -10.12 18.23
C MET A 91 -7.16 -9.00 19.12
N ALA A 92 -6.49 -9.33 20.23
CA ALA A 92 -5.86 -8.33 21.09
C ALA A 92 -4.69 -7.65 20.37
N HIS A 93 -3.91 -8.39 19.60
CA HIS A 93 -2.80 -7.90 18.79
C HIS A 93 -3.30 -6.91 17.70
N CYS A 94 -4.40 -7.22 17.02
CA CYS A 94 -5.03 -6.34 16.04
C CYS A 94 -5.50 -5.00 16.64
N ILE A 95 -5.96 -4.98 17.90
CA ILE A 95 -6.28 -3.73 18.59
C ILE A 95 -5.02 -2.86 18.73
N GLY A 96 -3.88 -3.47 19.07
CA GLY A 96 -2.61 -2.76 19.15
C GLY A 96 -2.16 -2.20 17.79
N HIS A 97 -2.34 -2.96 16.72
CA HIS A 97 -2.08 -2.45 15.35
C HIS A 97 -2.99 -1.28 15.00
N SER A 98 -4.29 -1.37 15.31
CA SER A 98 -5.26 -0.32 15.00
C SER A 98 -5.00 0.96 15.79
N ASP A 99 -4.59 0.85 17.06
CA ASP A 99 -4.10 1.97 17.86
C ASP A 99 -2.87 2.62 17.22
N PHE A 100 -1.92 1.80 16.78
CA PHE A 100 -0.71 2.29 16.11
C PHE A 100 -1.03 3.00 14.80
N PHE A 101 -1.94 2.47 13.98
CA PHE A 101 -2.38 3.14 12.74
C PHE A 101 -3.02 4.49 13.02
N LYS A 102 -3.85 4.58 14.05
CA LYS A 102 -4.56 5.81 14.40
C LYS A 102 -3.65 6.90 14.95
N ASN A 103 -2.68 6.54 15.79
CA ASN A 103 -1.93 7.50 16.61
C ASN A 103 -0.50 7.76 16.11
N ASN A 104 0.09 6.88 15.29
CA ASN A 104 1.46 7.06 14.84
C ASN A 104 1.56 8.13 13.74
N ARG A 105 2.53 9.03 13.91
CA ARG A 105 2.79 10.13 12.97
C ARG A 105 2.97 9.68 11.53
N MET A 106 3.55 8.50 11.29
CA MET A 106 3.83 7.99 9.96
C MET A 106 2.56 7.62 9.18
N PHE A 107 1.45 7.37 9.89
CA PHE A 107 0.17 6.99 9.28
C PHE A 107 -0.81 8.16 9.08
N LYS A 108 -0.45 9.40 9.48
CA LYS A 108 -1.32 10.58 9.34
C LYS A 108 -1.77 10.88 7.90
N HIS A 109 -1.00 10.45 6.91
CA HIS A 109 -1.25 10.74 5.50
C HIS A 109 -1.83 9.55 4.72
N THR A 110 -2.22 8.46 5.42
CA THR A 110 -2.71 7.24 4.77
C THR A 110 -4.20 7.25 4.46
N ASP A 111 -4.95 8.24 4.98
CA ASP A 111 -6.39 8.44 4.74
C ASP A 111 -7.23 7.16 5.00
N PRO A 112 -7.20 6.60 6.23
CA PRO A 112 -7.84 5.33 6.54
C PRO A 112 -9.36 5.33 6.36
N ASP A 113 -10.01 6.51 6.48
CA ASP A 113 -11.46 6.64 6.33
C ASP A 113 -11.94 6.38 4.89
N ASN A 114 -11.11 6.69 3.90
CA ASN A 114 -11.49 6.64 2.49
C ASN A 114 -10.76 5.56 1.69
N ILE A 115 -9.79 4.86 2.24
CA ILE A 115 -8.93 3.94 1.49
C ILE A 115 -9.73 2.86 0.75
N ILE A 116 -10.70 2.23 1.40
CA ILE A 116 -11.52 1.16 0.81
C ILE A 116 -12.39 1.69 -0.34
N SER A 117 -13.05 2.83 -0.13
CA SER A 117 -13.90 3.45 -1.16
C SER A 117 -13.08 3.90 -2.37
N ARG A 118 -11.88 4.44 -2.15
CA ARG A 118 -10.94 4.85 -3.21
C ARG A 118 -10.49 3.67 -4.06
N PHE A 119 -10.10 2.56 -3.43
CA PHE A 119 -9.70 1.35 -4.15
C PHE A 119 -10.85 0.78 -4.98
N LYS A 120 -12.06 0.70 -4.41
CA LYS A 120 -13.25 0.25 -5.15
C LYS A 120 -13.59 1.17 -6.33
N ALA A 121 -13.51 2.48 -6.15
CA ALA A 121 -13.73 3.45 -7.21
C ALA A 121 -12.66 3.34 -8.31
N ALA A 122 -11.40 3.18 -7.95
CA ALA A 122 -10.32 2.94 -8.89
C ALA A 122 -10.54 1.66 -9.70
N GLY A 123 -10.92 0.56 -9.05
CA GLY A 123 -11.26 -0.69 -9.73
C GLY A 123 -12.37 -0.54 -10.79
N LYS A 124 -13.41 0.24 -10.49
CA LYS A 124 -14.48 0.54 -11.46
C LYS A 124 -13.97 1.35 -12.66
N ARG A 125 -13.08 2.33 -12.44
CA ARG A 125 -12.50 3.10 -13.54
C ARG A 125 -11.62 2.24 -14.43
N VAL A 126 -10.75 1.40 -13.85
CA VAL A 126 -9.94 0.46 -14.64
C VAL A 126 -10.82 -0.46 -15.47
N GLN A 127 -11.90 -0.97 -14.88
CA GLN A 127 -12.85 -1.81 -15.60
C GLN A 127 -13.48 -1.06 -16.78
N SER A 128 -13.86 0.21 -16.61
CA SER A 128 -14.40 1.02 -17.71
C SER A 128 -13.40 1.25 -18.84
N TYR A 129 -12.09 1.39 -18.52
CA TYR A 129 -11.05 1.49 -19.56
C TYR A 129 -10.86 0.17 -20.32
N ILE A 130 -10.96 -0.96 -19.65
CA ILE A 130 -10.87 -2.28 -20.26
C ILE A 130 -12.06 -2.51 -21.23
N GLU A 131 -13.25 -2.05 -20.83
CA GLU A 131 -14.50 -2.21 -21.60
C GLU A 131 -14.65 -1.18 -22.73
N ASP A 132 -13.87 -0.11 -22.74
CA ASP A 132 -13.88 0.91 -23.80
C ASP A 132 -13.27 0.31 -25.09
N PRO A 133 -14.04 0.24 -26.22
CA PRO A 133 -13.54 -0.28 -27.50
C PRO A 133 -12.32 0.46 -28.06
N ASN A 134 -12.12 1.73 -27.70
CA ASN A 134 -10.98 2.53 -28.16
C ASN A 134 -9.71 2.27 -27.36
N ILE A 135 -9.85 1.77 -26.11
CA ILE A 135 -8.74 1.46 -25.21
C ILE A 135 -8.48 -0.05 -25.20
N GLY A 136 -9.34 -0.79 -24.53
CA GLY A 136 -9.26 -2.24 -24.41
C GLY A 136 -8.20 -2.75 -23.42
N ILE A 137 -8.30 -4.05 -23.12
CA ILE A 137 -7.45 -4.69 -22.12
C ILE A 137 -5.96 -4.61 -22.44
N ASP A 138 -5.57 -4.80 -23.71
CA ASP A 138 -4.16 -4.87 -24.12
C ASP A 138 -3.41 -3.56 -23.84
N LYS A 139 -4.07 -2.42 -24.10
CA LYS A 139 -3.46 -1.11 -23.84
C LYS A 139 -3.39 -0.82 -22.35
N VAL A 140 -4.43 -1.18 -21.58
CA VAL A 140 -4.44 -1.02 -20.12
C VAL A 140 -3.34 -1.86 -19.49
N GLU A 141 -3.22 -3.13 -19.85
CA GLU A 141 -2.20 -4.04 -19.32
C GLU A 141 -0.79 -3.56 -19.66
N LYS A 142 -0.56 -3.09 -20.87
CA LYS A 142 0.74 -2.53 -21.30
C LYS A 142 1.17 -1.34 -20.42
N ILE A 143 0.24 -0.45 -20.05
CA ILE A 143 0.55 0.68 -19.17
C ILE A 143 0.82 0.18 -17.74
N LEU A 144 0.01 -0.75 -17.22
CA LEU A 144 0.22 -1.32 -15.91
C LEU A 144 1.55 -2.06 -15.81
N ASP A 145 1.93 -2.85 -16.82
CA ASP A 145 3.23 -3.52 -16.90
C ASP A 145 4.39 -2.52 -16.83
N ALA A 146 4.29 -1.43 -17.60
CA ALA A 146 5.31 -0.38 -17.59
C ALA A 146 5.41 0.30 -16.21
N CYS A 147 4.28 0.57 -15.56
CA CYS A 147 4.25 1.15 -14.22
C CYS A 147 4.84 0.20 -13.18
N HIS A 148 4.49 -1.09 -13.23
CA HIS A 148 5.05 -2.11 -12.34
C HIS A 148 6.56 -2.29 -12.52
N ALA A 149 7.09 -2.15 -13.74
CA ALA A 149 8.52 -2.24 -13.99
C ALA A 149 9.33 -1.15 -13.25
N ILE A 150 8.73 0.02 -13.04
CA ILE A 150 9.38 1.17 -12.39
C ILE A 150 8.82 1.51 -10.99
N GLN A 151 7.90 0.70 -10.45
CA GLN A 151 7.25 0.98 -9.15
C GLN A 151 8.24 1.14 -7.97
N TYR A 152 9.40 0.52 -8.04
CA TYR A 152 10.43 0.66 -7.00
C TYR A 152 11.16 2.01 -7.04
N GLN A 153 10.93 2.82 -8.07
CA GLN A 153 11.41 4.19 -8.20
C GLN A 153 10.38 5.22 -7.68
N ILE A 154 9.47 4.78 -6.81
CA ILE A 154 8.47 5.60 -6.14
C ILE A 154 8.85 5.72 -4.65
N PRO A 155 8.63 6.90 -4.02
CA PRO A 155 8.82 7.05 -2.58
C PRO A 155 7.91 6.09 -1.81
N ARG A 156 8.49 5.27 -0.93
CA ARG A 156 7.72 4.30 -0.12
C ARG A 156 6.97 4.91 1.04
N THR A 157 7.33 6.12 1.45
CA THR A 157 6.73 6.79 2.61
C THR A 157 5.87 7.96 2.13
N PRO A 158 4.54 7.85 2.17
CA PRO A 158 3.65 8.95 1.81
C PRO A 158 3.78 10.11 2.81
N GLY A 159 3.50 11.33 2.37
CA GLY A 159 3.45 12.50 3.23
C GLY A 159 4.78 13.06 3.72
N ILE A 160 5.92 12.55 3.26
CA ILE A 160 7.19 13.23 3.47
C ILE A 160 7.25 14.42 2.52
N THR A 161 7.17 15.62 3.09
CA THR A 161 7.48 16.85 2.35
C THR A 161 8.97 16.83 2.02
N ARG A 162 9.29 16.64 0.75
CA ARG A 162 10.67 16.70 0.27
C ARG A 162 11.06 18.16 0.05
N LEU A 163 12.28 18.48 0.42
CA LEU A 163 12.86 19.77 0.07
C LEU A 163 12.96 19.91 -1.45
N THR A 164 12.65 21.07 -1.96
CA THR A 164 12.95 21.39 -3.35
C THR A 164 14.46 21.30 -3.58
N GLU A 165 14.90 21.16 -4.84
CA GLU A 165 16.33 21.10 -5.17
C GLU A 165 17.09 22.32 -4.61
N HIS A 166 16.46 23.50 -4.63
CA HIS A 166 17.03 24.72 -4.09
C HIS A 166 17.16 24.66 -2.56
N GLU A 167 16.12 24.25 -1.86
CA GLU A 167 16.13 24.11 -0.40
C GLU A 167 17.13 23.03 0.07
N ALA A 168 17.21 21.90 -0.66
CA ALA A 168 18.15 20.83 -0.38
C ALA A 168 19.61 21.31 -0.57
N LYS A 169 19.89 22.11 -1.60
CA LYS A 169 21.19 22.76 -1.81
C LYS A 169 21.53 23.72 -0.68
N LEU A 170 20.57 24.54 -0.25
CA LEU A 170 20.76 25.47 0.87
C LEU A 170 21.01 24.73 2.18
N ASP A 171 20.28 23.67 2.46
CA ASP A 171 20.44 22.86 3.67
C ASP A 171 21.81 22.17 3.70
N LEU A 172 22.22 21.58 2.57
CA LEU A 172 23.54 20.98 2.42
C LEU A 172 24.66 22.03 2.60
N HIS A 173 24.51 23.22 1.99
CA HIS A 173 25.45 24.32 2.13
C HIS A 173 25.61 24.76 3.59
N LYS A 174 24.48 24.87 4.32
CA LYS A 174 24.47 25.17 5.76
C LYS A 174 25.20 24.10 6.57
N LYS A 175 24.89 22.83 6.32
CA LYS A 175 25.47 21.67 7.04
C LYS A 175 26.96 21.52 6.79
N THR A 176 27.43 21.80 5.59
CA THR A 176 28.84 21.66 5.21
C THR A 176 29.66 22.93 5.44
N ARG A 177 29.02 24.01 5.94
CA ARG A 177 29.64 25.33 6.10
C ARG A 177 30.34 25.82 4.83
N GLY A 178 29.78 25.54 3.67
CA GLY A 178 30.32 25.93 2.37
C GLY A 178 31.59 25.18 1.91
N LYS A 179 31.98 24.10 2.58
CA LYS A 179 33.19 23.32 2.24
C LYS A 179 33.01 22.36 1.06
N ILE A 180 31.77 22.12 0.60
CA ILE A 180 31.48 21.23 -0.52
C ILE A 180 30.90 22.06 -1.66
N ASP A 181 31.46 21.88 -2.86
CA ASP A 181 30.92 22.46 -4.08
C ASP A 181 29.64 21.72 -4.48
N ILE A 182 28.50 22.40 -4.31
CA ILE A 182 27.17 21.88 -4.52
C ILE A 182 26.79 21.86 -6.01
N SER A 183 27.58 22.49 -6.88
CA SER A 183 27.35 22.47 -8.33
C SER A 183 27.57 21.09 -8.94
N ALA A 184 28.24 20.18 -8.24
CA ALA A 184 28.64 18.85 -8.69
C ALA A 184 27.57 17.76 -8.55
N GLY A 185 26.29 18.08 -8.37
CA GLY A 185 25.21 17.08 -8.53
C GLY A 185 24.97 16.14 -7.35
N LEU A 186 25.46 16.46 -6.16
CA LEU A 186 25.26 15.66 -4.92
C LEU A 186 23.88 15.79 -4.29
N VAL A 187 22.99 16.62 -4.82
CA VAL A 187 21.62 16.75 -4.35
C VAL A 187 20.79 15.63 -4.99
N GLN A 188 20.24 14.77 -4.16
CA GLN A 188 19.33 13.74 -4.61
C GLN A 188 18.12 14.38 -5.30
N LYS A 189 17.99 14.14 -6.60
CA LYS A 189 16.80 14.52 -7.38
C LYS A 189 15.59 13.71 -6.90
N ASP A 190 14.39 14.19 -7.22
CA ASP A 190 13.16 13.52 -6.86
C ASP A 190 13.14 12.09 -7.45
N TYR A 191 13.01 11.08 -6.56
CA TYR A 191 13.00 9.67 -6.96
C TYR A 191 11.64 9.18 -7.43
N ASN A 192 10.63 10.05 -7.46
CA ASN A 192 9.31 9.68 -7.98
C ASN A 192 9.32 9.68 -9.51
N LEU A 193 9.89 8.63 -10.10
CA LEU A 193 9.98 8.51 -11.55
C LEU A 193 8.60 8.44 -12.20
N LEU A 194 7.65 7.74 -11.57
CA LEU A 194 6.29 7.60 -12.09
C LEU A 194 5.56 8.94 -12.11
N GLY A 195 5.61 9.68 -11.02
CA GLY A 195 5.06 11.05 -10.93
C GLY A 195 5.75 12.01 -11.90
N PHE A 196 7.08 11.90 -12.09
CA PHE A 196 7.80 12.69 -13.05
C PHE A 196 7.33 12.43 -14.50
N ILE A 197 7.20 11.17 -14.90
CA ILE A 197 6.73 10.81 -16.25
C ILE A 197 5.30 11.31 -16.46
N ARG A 198 4.39 11.06 -15.48
CA ARG A 198 3.00 11.52 -15.54
C ARG A 198 2.88 13.03 -15.76
N ASN A 199 3.71 13.81 -15.10
CA ASN A 199 3.65 15.28 -15.16
C ASN A 199 4.34 15.87 -16.38
N ASN A 200 5.29 15.17 -17.01
CA ASN A 200 6.13 15.72 -18.09
C ASN A 200 5.89 15.08 -19.45
N ALA A 201 5.20 13.96 -19.56
CA ALA A 201 4.91 13.32 -20.85
C ALA A 201 3.90 14.14 -21.66
N ARG A 202 4.31 14.53 -22.87
CA ARG A 202 3.54 15.46 -23.73
C ARG A 202 2.33 14.82 -24.42
N ASN A 203 2.37 13.52 -24.71
CA ASN A 203 1.38 12.81 -25.52
C ASN A 203 0.66 11.70 -24.73
N MET A 204 0.46 11.89 -23.43
CA MET A 204 -0.19 10.92 -22.56
C MET A 204 -1.68 11.28 -22.40
N GLU A 205 -2.54 10.31 -22.68
CA GLU A 205 -3.98 10.42 -22.49
C GLU A 205 -4.35 10.39 -21.00
N ASP A 206 -5.51 10.94 -20.63
CA ASP A 206 -5.89 11.08 -19.22
C ASP A 206 -6.11 9.74 -18.52
N TRP A 207 -6.63 8.73 -19.22
CA TRP A 207 -6.75 7.38 -18.67
C TRP A 207 -5.40 6.72 -18.36
N GLN A 208 -4.35 7.02 -19.13
CA GLN A 208 -2.99 6.55 -18.87
C GLN A 208 -2.41 7.20 -17.62
N LYS A 209 -2.64 8.50 -17.44
CA LYS A 209 -2.23 9.25 -16.25
C LYS A 209 -2.94 8.73 -15.00
N ASP A 210 -4.24 8.41 -15.11
CA ASP A 210 -5.03 7.83 -14.01
C ASP A 210 -4.49 6.46 -13.58
N LEU A 211 -4.16 5.57 -14.54
CA LEU A 211 -3.52 4.29 -14.24
C LEU A 211 -2.17 4.46 -13.54
N MET A 212 -1.35 5.39 -14.00
CA MET A 212 -0.06 5.69 -13.38
C MET A 212 -0.24 6.17 -11.94
N GLU A 213 -1.21 7.05 -11.69
CA GLU A 213 -1.53 7.55 -10.37
C GLU A 213 -2.02 6.44 -9.43
N MET A 214 -2.78 5.46 -9.94
CA MET A 214 -3.22 4.30 -9.17
C MET A 214 -2.05 3.41 -8.73
N VAL A 215 -1.03 3.25 -9.56
CA VAL A 215 0.17 2.46 -9.21
C VAL A 215 1.11 3.25 -8.30
N GLU A 216 1.12 4.59 -8.40
CA GLU A 216 1.94 5.48 -7.57
C GLU A 216 1.45 5.54 -6.12
N ARG A 217 0.15 5.37 -5.89
CA ARG A 217 -0.51 5.46 -4.57
C ARG A 217 -0.53 4.16 -3.81
#